data_2107ca1cee67c341dcc65db37ebcb549
#
_entry.id   2107ca1cee67c341dcc65db37ebcb549
#
_cell.length_a   1.000
_cell.length_b   1.000
_cell.length_c   1.000
_cell.angle_alpha   90.00
_cell.angle_beta   90.00
_cell.angle_gamma   90.00
#
_symmetry.space_group_name_H-M   'P 1'
#
loop_
_entity.id
_entity.type
_entity.pdbx_description
1 polymer ?
#
loop_
_entity_poly.entity_id
_entity_poly.type
_entity_poly.pdbx_seq_one_letter_code
_entity_poly.pdbx_strand_id
1 'polypeptide(L)'
;RQMCIRDRDKINSGSEIFSSKFLNVYLIWNEGIAFGLFSFDQNNLYNFLTLFILLIILVILKMISKSSGFKKYSLLMIFGGALGNVFDRIIYKAVPDFIDFHIGNFHWFIFNFADVFISLGVIFMIIYELFLSNKKNHENI
;
A
#
# COMPACT_ATOMS: atom_id res chain seq x y z
N ARG A 1 8.78 19.45 -4.87
CA ARG A 1 9.84 19.18 -3.88
C ARG A 1 9.78 20.14 -2.67
N GLN A 2 9.57 21.45 -2.87
CA GLN A 2 9.41 22.43 -1.78
C GLN A 2 8.05 22.31 -1.05
N MET A 3 7.01 21.82 -1.71
CA MET A 3 5.69 21.64 -1.13
C MET A 3 5.72 20.58 -0.02
N CYS A 4 6.36 19.43 -0.24
CA CYS A 4 6.46 18.36 0.76
C CYS A 4 7.27 18.73 2.01
N ILE A 5 8.33 19.57 1.86
CA ILE A 5 9.15 20.00 3.02
C ILE A 5 8.37 21.01 3.88
N ARG A 6 7.66 21.95 3.24
CA ARG A 6 6.86 22.96 3.94
C ARG A 6 5.63 22.36 4.62
N ASP A 7 5.09 21.29 4.05
CA ASP A 7 3.98 20.56 4.65
C ASP A 7 4.43 19.68 5.83
N ARG A 8 5.64 19.11 5.80
CA ARG A 8 6.21 18.36 6.92
C ARG A 8 6.35 19.23 8.18
N ASP A 9 6.75 20.48 8.05
CA ASP A 9 6.86 21.42 9.19
C ASP A 9 5.48 21.87 9.71
N LYS A 10 4.48 21.96 8.83
CA LYS A 10 3.09 22.26 9.22
C LYS A 10 2.36 21.07 9.85
N ILE A 11 2.68 19.87 9.45
CA ILE A 11 2.03 18.63 9.90
C ILE A 11 2.62 18.13 11.22
N ASN A 12 3.86 18.45 11.52
CA ASN A 12 4.39 18.35 12.88
C ASN A 12 3.62 19.24 13.89
N SER A 13 2.77 20.15 13.39
CA SER A 13 1.85 20.97 14.20
C SER A 13 0.39 20.44 14.23
N GLY A 14 0.11 19.22 13.72
CA GLY A 14 -1.20 18.57 13.89
C GLY A 14 -2.35 19.24 13.14
N SER A 15 -2.10 19.99 12.05
CA SER A 15 -3.17 20.61 11.27
C SER A 15 -3.88 19.55 10.42
N GLU A 16 -5.08 19.17 10.83
CA GLU A 16 -6.01 18.40 10.01
C GLU A 16 -6.34 19.21 8.74
N ILE A 17 -6.17 18.58 7.56
CA ILE A 17 -6.49 19.20 6.28
C ILE A 17 -8.00 19.11 6.05
N PHE A 18 -8.60 18.01 6.46
CA PHE A 18 -10.03 17.75 6.36
C PHE A 18 -10.45 16.79 7.46
N SER A 19 -11.61 17.05 8.08
CA SER A 19 -12.20 16.17 9.08
C SER A 19 -13.69 15.99 8.81
N SER A 20 -14.15 14.75 8.87
CA SER A 20 -15.56 14.38 8.75
C SER A 20 -15.90 13.27 9.75
N LYS A 21 -17.17 12.84 9.78
CA LYS A 21 -17.66 11.80 10.71
C LYS A 21 -16.98 10.44 10.53
N PHE A 22 -16.42 10.16 9.34
CA PHE A 22 -15.86 8.84 8.98
C PHE A 22 -14.49 8.91 8.36
N LEU A 23 -14.02 10.10 7.95
CA LEU A 23 -12.78 10.27 7.21
C LEU A 23 -12.07 11.53 7.69
N ASN A 24 -10.84 11.37 8.13
CA ASN A 24 -9.92 12.48 8.34
C ASN A 24 -8.80 12.42 7.30
N VAL A 25 -8.32 13.59 6.90
CA VAL A 25 -7.16 13.72 6.02
C VAL A 25 -6.09 14.52 6.75
N TYR A 26 -5.04 13.85 7.16
CA TYR A 26 -3.85 14.43 7.77
C TYR A 26 -2.64 13.58 7.43
N LEU A 27 -1.46 14.16 7.27
CA LEU A 27 -0.29 13.42 6.84
C LEU A 27 0.43 12.77 8.03
N ILE A 28 0.61 11.46 7.94
CA ILE A 28 1.48 10.69 8.85
C ILE A 28 2.61 10.07 8.04
N TRP A 29 3.82 10.18 8.55
CA TRP A 29 4.97 9.49 7.97
C TRP A 29 5.09 8.10 8.57
N ASN A 30 4.74 7.08 7.78
CA ASN A 30 4.83 5.68 8.20
C ASN A 30 6.24 5.14 7.93
N GLU A 31 7.02 5.01 8.98
CA GLU A 31 8.38 4.47 8.93
C GLU A 31 8.40 2.92 8.84
N GLY A 32 7.27 2.29 8.62
CA GLY A 32 7.16 0.84 8.41
C GLY A 32 7.09 0.01 9.70
N ILE A 33 6.97 0.65 10.86
CA ILE A 33 6.84 -0.03 12.16
C ILE A 33 5.37 0.01 12.57
N ALA A 34 4.59 -0.97 12.14
CA ALA A 34 3.29 -1.21 12.74
C ALA A 34 3.48 -1.66 14.20
N PHE A 35 2.94 -0.89 15.14
CA PHE A 35 2.77 -1.24 16.56
C PHE A 35 3.99 -1.25 17.49
N GLY A 36 5.14 -0.70 17.14
CA GLY A 36 6.29 -0.64 18.10
C GLY A 36 6.76 -2.01 18.62
N LEU A 37 6.46 -3.11 17.91
CA LEU A 37 6.57 -4.48 18.41
C LEU A 37 7.98 -5.07 18.40
N PHE A 38 8.95 -4.41 17.76
CA PHE A 38 10.31 -4.92 17.71
C PHE A 38 11.32 -3.80 18.03
N SER A 39 11.99 -3.93 19.15
CA SER A 39 13.14 -3.11 19.56
C SER A 39 14.43 -3.49 18.82
N PHE A 40 14.36 -3.85 17.55
CA PHE A 40 15.52 -4.00 16.69
C PHE A 40 15.97 -2.62 16.19
N ASP A 41 17.25 -2.51 15.87
CA ASP A 41 17.83 -1.32 15.27
C ASP A 41 16.95 -0.88 14.08
N GLN A 42 16.30 0.28 14.20
CA GLN A 42 15.25 0.74 13.28
C GLN A 42 15.71 0.72 11.81
N ASN A 43 16.98 1.00 11.56
CA ASN A 43 17.57 1.00 10.23
C ASN A 43 17.63 -0.40 9.60
N ASN A 44 17.96 -1.44 10.38
CA ASN A 44 18.08 -2.80 9.87
C ASN A 44 16.72 -3.42 9.56
N LEU A 45 15.73 -3.18 10.41
CA LEU A 45 14.35 -3.63 10.18
C LEU A 45 13.73 -2.96 8.96
N TYR A 46 13.95 -1.67 8.81
CA TYR A 46 13.49 -0.90 7.65
C TYR A 46 14.08 -1.40 6.34
N ASN A 47 15.40 -1.62 6.31
CA ASN A 47 16.09 -2.14 5.14
C ASN A 47 15.63 -3.58 4.79
N PHE A 48 15.43 -4.42 5.81
CA PHE A 48 14.88 -5.77 5.63
C PHE A 48 13.47 -5.74 5.03
N LEU A 49 12.59 -4.89 5.55
CA LEU A 49 11.23 -4.72 5.03
C LEU A 49 11.25 -4.25 3.57
N THR A 50 12.08 -3.27 3.25
CA THR A 50 12.21 -2.76 1.88
C THR A 50 12.71 -3.85 0.94
N LEU A 51 13.73 -4.62 1.34
CA LEU A 51 14.25 -5.75 0.56
C LEU A 51 13.17 -6.82 0.36
N PHE A 52 12.41 -7.15 1.39
CA PHE A 52 11.32 -8.13 1.32
C PHE A 52 10.24 -7.69 0.32
N ILE A 53 9.84 -6.43 0.34
CA ILE A 53 8.87 -5.88 -0.63
C ILE A 53 9.44 -5.93 -2.05
N LEU A 54 10.72 -5.62 -2.25
CA LEU A 54 11.37 -5.73 -3.56
C LEU A 54 11.34 -7.18 -4.10
N LEU A 55 11.55 -8.17 -3.25
CA LEU A 55 11.43 -9.58 -3.64
C LEU A 55 9.99 -9.92 -4.06
N ILE A 56 8.99 -9.44 -3.34
CA ILE A 56 7.59 -9.63 -3.71
C ILE A 56 7.32 -8.97 -5.08
N ILE A 57 7.81 -7.77 -5.33
CA ILE A 57 7.67 -7.08 -6.61
C ILE A 57 8.26 -7.91 -7.76
N LEU A 58 9.42 -8.53 -7.58
CA LEU A 58 10.01 -9.41 -8.59
C LEU A 58 9.14 -10.64 -8.89
N VAL A 59 8.54 -11.23 -7.86
CA VAL A 59 7.58 -12.34 -8.02
C VAL A 59 6.36 -11.88 -8.81
N ILE A 60 5.79 -10.73 -8.47
CA ILE A 60 4.63 -10.15 -9.17
C ILE A 60 4.97 -9.87 -10.64
N LEU A 61 6.14 -9.32 -10.95
CA LEU A 61 6.59 -9.11 -12.33
C LEU A 61 6.65 -10.42 -13.13
N LYS A 62 7.18 -11.49 -12.52
CA LYS A 62 7.17 -12.83 -13.14
C LYS A 62 5.75 -13.35 -13.36
N MET A 63 4.82 -13.08 -12.43
CA MET A 63 3.41 -13.45 -12.59
C MET A 63 2.75 -12.64 -13.71
N ILE A 64 3.00 -11.33 -13.80
CA ILE A 64 2.46 -10.46 -14.86
C ILE A 64 2.90 -10.96 -16.23
N SER A 65 4.18 -11.35 -16.41
CA SER A 65 4.70 -11.84 -17.70
C SER A 65 4.02 -13.13 -18.18
N LYS A 66 3.49 -13.93 -17.26
CA LYS A 66 2.81 -15.20 -17.55
C LYS A 66 1.27 -15.10 -17.57
N SER A 67 0.72 -13.94 -17.24
CA SER A 67 -0.70 -13.71 -17.10
C SER A 67 -1.27 -12.92 -18.26
N SER A 68 -2.57 -13.11 -18.54
CA SER A 68 -3.32 -12.38 -19.55
C SER A 68 -4.69 -11.96 -19.03
N GLY A 69 -5.35 -11.04 -19.74
CA GLY A 69 -6.70 -10.60 -19.42
C GLY A 69 -6.83 -9.98 -18.02
N PHE A 70 -7.95 -10.25 -17.36
CA PHE A 70 -8.31 -9.67 -16.06
C PHE A 70 -7.28 -9.93 -14.96
N LYS A 71 -6.70 -11.14 -14.91
CA LYS A 71 -5.64 -11.51 -13.97
C LYS A 71 -4.42 -10.57 -14.10
N LYS A 72 -4.02 -10.26 -15.34
CA LYS A 72 -2.89 -9.37 -15.59
C LYS A 72 -3.15 -7.95 -15.09
N TYR A 73 -4.35 -7.40 -15.28
CA TYR A 73 -4.71 -6.06 -14.80
C TYR A 73 -4.73 -6.00 -13.27
N SER A 74 -5.24 -7.03 -12.59
CA SER A 74 -5.21 -7.14 -11.13
C SER A 74 -3.77 -7.11 -10.60
N LEU A 75 -2.86 -7.87 -11.21
CA LEU A 75 -1.45 -7.89 -10.85
C LEU A 75 -0.75 -6.56 -11.14
N LEU A 76 -1.10 -5.86 -12.22
CA LEU A 76 -0.56 -4.53 -12.53
C LEU A 76 -0.98 -3.49 -11.50
N MET A 77 -2.20 -3.57 -10.95
CA MET A 77 -2.63 -2.70 -9.86
C MET A 77 -1.80 -2.94 -8.59
N ILE A 78 -1.60 -4.21 -8.20
CA ILE A 78 -0.77 -4.57 -7.05
C ILE A 78 0.67 -4.08 -7.26
N PHE A 79 1.23 -4.33 -8.44
CA PHE A 79 2.58 -3.91 -8.80
C PHE A 79 2.76 -2.39 -8.73
N GLY A 80 1.83 -1.62 -9.33
CA GLY A 80 1.90 -0.16 -9.34
C GLY A 80 1.85 0.43 -7.93
N GLY A 81 0.93 -0.06 -7.08
CA GLY A 81 0.85 0.37 -5.69
C GLY A 81 2.09 -0.01 -4.87
N ALA A 82 2.56 -1.26 -5.00
CA ALA A 82 3.78 -1.70 -4.31
C ALA A 82 5.01 -0.90 -4.74
N LEU A 83 5.13 -0.59 -6.03
CA LEU A 83 6.23 0.23 -6.56
C LEU A 83 6.17 1.67 -6.03
N GLY A 84 4.98 2.26 -5.92
CA GLY A 84 4.77 3.58 -5.32
C GLY A 84 5.27 3.62 -3.87
N ASN A 85 4.84 2.68 -3.05
CA ASN A 85 5.26 2.58 -1.65
C ASN A 85 6.78 2.32 -1.50
N VAL A 86 7.40 1.56 -2.40
CA VAL A 86 8.87 1.36 -2.40
C VAL A 86 9.58 2.64 -2.78
N PHE A 87 9.08 3.36 -3.79
CA PHE A 87 9.66 4.63 -4.22
C PHE A 87 9.67 5.66 -3.08
N ASP A 88 8.56 5.78 -2.35
CA ASP A 88 8.47 6.67 -1.20
C ASP A 88 9.45 6.26 -0.10
N ARG A 89 9.57 4.96 0.19
CA ARG A 89 10.55 4.45 1.16
C ARG A 89 11.99 4.77 0.80
N ILE A 90 12.36 4.63 -0.46
CA ILE A 90 13.73 4.92 -0.91
C ILE A 90 14.06 6.41 -0.81
N ILE A 91 13.11 7.28 -1.18
CA ILE A 91 13.36 8.73 -1.22
C ILE A 91 13.21 9.37 0.15
N TYR A 92 12.13 9.02 0.87
CA TYR A 92 11.75 9.73 2.11
C TYR A 92 12.07 8.95 3.37
N LYS A 93 12.52 7.70 3.26
CA LYS A 93 12.69 6.76 4.39
C LYS A 93 11.40 6.49 5.17
N ALA A 94 10.26 6.82 4.59
CA ALA A 94 8.92 6.65 5.15
C ALA A 94 7.90 6.65 4.02
N VAL A 95 6.70 6.13 4.27
CA VAL A 95 5.57 6.24 3.36
C VAL A 95 4.62 7.32 3.87
N PRO A 96 4.21 8.30 3.04
CA PRO A 96 3.24 9.31 3.44
C PRO A 96 1.83 8.73 3.42
N ASP A 97 1.28 8.40 4.58
CA ASP A 97 -0.10 7.97 4.76
C ASP A 97 -0.95 9.17 5.17
N PHE A 98 -2.12 9.32 4.56
CA PHE A 98 -2.92 10.53 4.77
C PHE A 98 -4.44 10.32 4.83
N ILE A 99 -4.92 9.11 4.60
CA ILE A 99 -6.35 8.76 4.67
C ILE A 99 -6.59 7.99 5.95
N ASP A 100 -7.27 8.60 6.92
CA ASP A 100 -7.66 7.97 8.17
C ASP A 100 -9.15 7.65 8.14
N PHE A 101 -9.48 6.38 8.11
CA PHE A 101 -10.85 5.90 8.20
C PHE A 101 -11.18 5.53 9.64
N HIS A 102 -12.18 6.20 10.22
CA HIS A 102 -12.58 6.02 11.61
C HIS A 102 -14.11 5.94 11.80
N ILE A 103 -14.51 5.31 12.89
CA ILE A 103 -15.90 5.27 13.34
C ILE A 103 -15.93 5.69 14.81
N GLY A 104 -16.40 6.91 15.08
CA GLY A 104 -16.29 7.51 16.41
C GLY A 104 -14.84 7.68 16.84
N ASN A 105 -14.44 7.12 17.99
CA ASN A 105 -13.08 7.17 18.49
C ASN A 105 -12.20 5.99 18.02
N PHE A 106 -12.74 5.11 17.20
CA PHE A 106 -12.02 3.95 16.70
C PHE A 106 -11.45 4.23 15.31
N HIS A 107 -10.13 4.43 15.23
CA HIS A 107 -9.36 4.59 14.00
C HIS A 107 -8.98 3.21 13.47
N TRP A 108 -9.47 2.86 12.28
CA TRP A 108 -9.26 1.52 11.74
C TRP A 108 -7.91 1.39 11.05
N PHE A 109 -7.67 2.22 10.03
CA PHE A 109 -6.41 2.24 9.29
C PHE A 109 -6.11 3.64 8.79
N ILE A 110 -4.82 3.99 8.80
CA ILE A 110 -4.30 5.14 8.07
C ILE A 110 -3.55 4.57 6.88
N PHE A 111 -3.87 5.04 5.68
CA PHE A 111 -3.36 4.50 4.43
C PHE A 111 -3.20 5.59 3.36
N ASN A 112 -2.60 5.21 2.24
CA ASN A 112 -2.40 6.07 1.09
C ASN A 112 -3.05 5.49 -0.19
N PHE A 113 -2.95 6.19 -1.30
CA PHE A 113 -3.52 5.70 -2.56
C PHE A 113 -2.85 4.43 -3.09
N ALA A 114 -1.56 4.23 -2.85
CA ALA A 114 -0.88 3.00 -3.28
C ALA A 114 -1.49 1.78 -2.60
N ASP A 115 -1.85 1.88 -1.31
CA ASP A 115 -2.51 0.81 -0.56
C ASP A 115 -3.91 0.51 -1.08
N VAL A 116 -4.64 1.53 -1.56
CA VAL A 116 -5.93 1.34 -2.25
C VAL A 116 -5.74 0.51 -3.51
N PHE A 117 -4.75 0.83 -4.35
CA PHE A 117 -4.48 0.06 -5.57
C PHE A 117 -4.06 -1.38 -5.27
N ILE A 118 -3.21 -1.59 -4.26
CA ILE A 118 -2.81 -2.93 -3.80
C ILE A 118 -4.05 -3.72 -3.36
N SER A 119 -4.87 -3.13 -2.48
CA SER A 119 -6.07 -3.78 -1.94
C SER A 119 -7.08 -4.14 -3.02
N LEU A 120 -7.38 -3.22 -3.93
CA LEU A 120 -8.27 -3.49 -5.06
C LEU A 120 -7.70 -4.56 -6.00
N GLY A 121 -6.40 -4.51 -6.28
CA GLY A 121 -5.73 -5.54 -7.09
C GLY A 121 -5.82 -6.92 -6.46
N VAL A 122 -5.63 -7.02 -5.14
CA VAL A 122 -5.77 -8.28 -4.39
C VAL A 122 -7.22 -8.78 -4.42
N ILE A 123 -8.20 -7.90 -4.19
CA ILE A 123 -9.62 -8.26 -4.26
C ILE A 123 -9.97 -8.79 -5.66
N PHE A 124 -9.55 -8.11 -6.71
CA PHE A 124 -9.78 -8.55 -8.09
C PHE A 124 -9.09 -9.87 -8.42
N MET A 125 -7.90 -10.10 -7.86
CA MET A 125 -7.21 -11.37 -8.01
C MET A 125 -7.96 -12.51 -7.34
N ILE A 126 -8.50 -12.30 -6.13
CA ILE A 126 -9.33 -13.28 -5.41
C ILE A 126 -10.61 -13.57 -6.22
N ILE A 127 -11.29 -12.55 -6.71
CA ILE A 127 -12.49 -12.70 -7.54
C ILE A 127 -12.15 -13.52 -8.79
N TYR A 128 -11.04 -13.24 -9.46
CA TYR A 128 -10.60 -14.01 -10.62
C TYR A 128 -10.38 -15.48 -10.28
N GLU A 129 -9.66 -15.79 -9.23
CA GLU A 129 -9.36 -17.19 -8.87
C GLU A 129 -10.63 -17.96 -8.45
N LEU A 130 -11.53 -17.34 -7.69
CA LEU A 130 -12.73 -18.00 -7.20
C LEU A 130 -13.80 -18.21 -8.28
N PHE A 131 -14.00 -17.25 -9.15
CA PHE A 131 -15.17 -17.24 -10.06
C PHE A 131 -14.80 -17.44 -11.53
N LEU A 132 -13.68 -16.92 -11.99
CA LEU A 132 -13.33 -16.91 -13.42
C LEU A 132 -12.35 -18.03 -13.79
N SER A 133 -11.49 -18.45 -12.88
CA SER A 133 -10.56 -19.56 -13.11
C SER A 133 -11.30 -20.90 -13.20
N ASN A 134 -12.26 -21.14 -12.28
CA ASN A 134 -13.04 -22.37 -12.26
C ASN A 134 -13.91 -22.57 -13.53
N LYS A 135 -14.43 -21.48 -14.10
CA LYS A 135 -15.25 -21.57 -15.31
C LYS A 135 -14.47 -22.07 -16.52
N LYS A 136 -13.19 -21.67 -16.65
CA LYS A 136 -12.31 -22.14 -17.74
C LYS A 136 -11.96 -23.63 -17.63
N ASN A 137 -11.89 -24.16 -16.41
CA ASN A 137 -11.58 -25.58 -16.21
C ASN A 137 -12.76 -26.51 -16.54
N HIS A 138 -14.00 -26.01 -16.46
CA HIS A 138 -15.22 -26.78 -16.83
C HIS A 138 -15.51 -26.74 -18.33
N GLU A 139 -15.04 -25.74 -19.08
CA GLU A 139 -15.22 -25.65 -20.52
C GLU A 139 -14.21 -26.50 -21.34
N ASN A 140 -13.15 -27.00 -20.67
CA ASN A 140 -12.09 -27.80 -21.30
C ASN A 140 -12.18 -29.30 -21.00
N ILE A 141 -13.29 -29.79 -20.41
CA ILE A 141 -13.63 -31.20 -20.19
C ILE A 141 -14.77 -31.60 -21.12
#